data_620f0577da95a8678117e1b091ffcd4a
#
_entry.id   620f0577da95a8678117e1b091ffcd4a
#
_cell.length_a   1.000
_cell.length_b   1.000
_cell.length_c   1.000
_cell.angle_alpha   90.00
_cell.angle_beta   90.00
_cell.angle_gamma   90.00
#
_symmetry.space_group_name_H-M   'P 1'
#
loop_
_entity.id
_entity.type
_entity.pdbx_description
1 polymer ?
#
loop_
_entity_poly.entity_id
_entity_poly.type
_entity_poly.pdbx_seq_one_letter_code
_entity_poly.pdbx_strand_id
1 'polypeptide(L)'
;MSITPERQEKFAMSDPYYQSGTVMAVAKDAKIKGLSGLRGKRVAVKTGTASADYANAQKKKYGFSVVTFDDSNNMYQDVMTGNSAACFEDKPVMQYGIASGMKLKIVGKTTMKSDYGIAIKRSESATLLKKVNAGLKALKANGQYDKIVRKYLGNGSEAAQKKKTAGTSETDRSFMGLLKSNWGTLMSGLQQTLWLTILGILCATIVGVLVGLLGVVPNKFAQGAATTFIYIFRGLPMMVLALFIYSGVPSLINEKIPAFVAGIITLTLNEGAYTAAFVKGGIAAVNPGQMEAARSLGLPWGKAMRRVILPQGIKIMVPSFINQFIITLKDTSILSVLGLLELTQTGKIIIARNMEGFKIWSMIALIYLIIITLLTWLSNWVQKRVNAA
;
A
#
# COMPACT_ATOMS: atom_id res chain seq x y z
N MET A 1 -14.05 16.87 -4.38
CA MET A 1 -13.12 17.35 -3.33
C MET A 1 -13.49 18.75 -2.87
N SER A 2 -13.04 19.18 -1.68
CA SER A 2 -13.25 20.57 -1.22
C SER A 2 -12.54 21.54 -2.14
N ILE A 3 -13.23 22.60 -2.50
CA ILE A 3 -12.68 23.71 -3.30
C ILE A 3 -11.85 24.60 -2.35
N THR A 4 -10.53 24.65 -2.54
CA THR A 4 -9.62 25.54 -1.80
C THR A 4 -8.78 26.35 -2.80
N PRO A 5 -8.29 27.55 -2.43
CA PRO A 5 -7.44 28.35 -3.32
C PRO A 5 -6.25 27.57 -3.89
N GLU A 6 -5.52 26.82 -3.04
CA GLU A 6 -4.36 26.03 -3.44
C GLU A 6 -4.72 24.91 -4.43
N ARG A 7 -5.92 24.33 -4.29
CA ARG A 7 -6.41 23.31 -5.24
C ARG A 7 -6.87 23.94 -6.55
N GLN A 8 -7.44 25.12 -6.50
CA GLN A 8 -7.81 25.88 -7.69
C GLN A 8 -6.61 26.33 -8.51
N GLU A 9 -5.44 26.53 -7.89
CA GLU A 9 -4.19 26.81 -8.62
C GLU A 9 -3.72 25.59 -9.42
N LYS A 10 -3.88 24.38 -8.88
CA LYS A 10 -3.39 23.13 -9.48
C LYS A 10 -4.41 22.47 -10.42
N PHE A 11 -5.68 22.61 -10.14
CA PHE A 11 -6.78 21.95 -10.85
C PHE A 11 -7.81 22.96 -11.33
N ALA A 12 -8.47 22.66 -12.46
CA ALA A 12 -9.71 23.30 -12.83
C ALA A 12 -10.86 22.64 -12.04
N MET A 13 -11.62 23.46 -11.30
CA MET A 13 -12.70 22.97 -10.44
C MET A 13 -14.06 23.23 -11.10
N SER A 14 -14.99 22.28 -11.00
CA SER A 14 -16.38 22.48 -11.44
C SER A 14 -17.10 23.46 -10.53
N ASP A 15 -18.30 23.89 -10.97
CA ASP A 15 -19.25 24.55 -10.09
C ASP A 15 -19.52 23.69 -8.85
N PRO A 16 -19.82 24.31 -7.69
CA PRO A 16 -20.13 23.59 -6.47
C PRO A 16 -21.35 22.68 -6.64
N TYR A 17 -21.18 21.41 -6.34
CA TYR A 17 -22.31 20.49 -6.37
C TYR A 17 -22.81 20.12 -4.97
N TYR A 18 -22.00 20.26 -3.94
CA TYR A 18 -22.37 19.94 -2.57
C TYR A 18 -21.65 20.87 -1.59
N GLN A 19 -22.33 21.25 -0.50
CA GLN A 19 -21.73 22.02 0.56
C GLN A 19 -21.67 21.18 1.83
N SER A 20 -20.51 21.12 2.45
CA SER A 20 -20.29 20.38 3.68
C SER A 20 -19.21 21.06 4.54
N GLY A 21 -18.59 20.31 5.43
CA GLY A 21 -17.49 20.77 6.25
C GLY A 21 -16.89 19.64 7.05
N THR A 22 -15.88 19.97 7.82
CA THR A 22 -15.20 19.04 8.72
C THR A 22 -15.99 18.82 9.98
N VAL A 23 -16.08 17.57 10.42
CA VAL A 23 -16.67 17.17 11.71
C VAL A 23 -15.65 16.45 12.56
N MET A 24 -15.80 16.56 13.86
CA MET A 24 -15.05 15.76 14.83
C MET A 24 -15.84 14.50 15.14
N ALA A 25 -15.18 13.35 15.08
CA ALA A 25 -15.74 12.08 15.51
C ALA A 25 -14.90 11.46 16.62
N VAL A 26 -15.57 10.80 17.55
CA VAL A 26 -14.98 10.09 18.69
C VAL A 26 -15.54 8.68 18.76
N ALA A 27 -14.90 7.79 19.52
CA ALA A 27 -15.44 6.46 19.77
C ALA A 27 -16.87 6.56 20.34
N LYS A 28 -17.75 5.61 20.00
CA LYS A 28 -19.16 5.65 20.36
C LYS A 28 -19.38 5.84 21.86
N ASP A 29 -18.52 5.21 22.68
CA ASP A 29 -18.62 5.21 24.15
C ASP A 29 -17.82 6.35 24.80
N ALA A 30 -17.10 7.16 24.03
CA ALA A 30 -16.30 8.26 24.55
C ALA A 30 -17.17 9.37 25.14
N LYS A 31 -16.72 9.95 26.27
CA LYS A 31 -17.43 11.04 26.99
C LYS A 31 -17.09 12.44 26.45
N ILE A 32 -16.28 12.54 25.38
CA ILE A 32 -15.85 13.80 24.78
C ILE A 32 -17.03 14.44 24.03
N LYS A 33 -17.33 15.70 24.33
CA LYS A 33 -18.45 16.44 23.72
C LYS A 33 -18.02 17.55 22.76
N GLY A 34 -16.72 17.89 22.71
CA GLY A 34 -16.22 19.00 21.89
C GLY A 34 -14.70 19.15 21.99
N LEU A 35 -14.16 20.15 21.31
CA LEU A 35 -12.72 20.41 21.21
C LEU A 35 -12.03 20.62 22.56
N SER A 36 -12.71 21.21 23.53
CA SER A 36 -12.19 21.42 24.90
C SER A 36 -11.84 20.11 25.62
N GLY A 37 -12.52 19.01 25.26
CA GLY A 37 -12.27 17.69 25.84
C GLY A 37 -11.04 16.97 25.25
N LEU A 38 -10.33 17.61 24.30
CA LEU A 38 -9.16 17.03 23.63
C LEU A 38 -7.82 17.41 24.29
N ARG A 39 -7.83 18.25 25.31
CA ARG A 39 -6.58 18.73 25.96
C ARG A 39 -5.74 17.54 26.44
N GLY A 40 -4.45 17.55 26.08
CA GLY A 40 -3.49 16.46 26.38
C GLY A 40 -3.73 15.15 25.62
N LYS A 41 -4.66 15.10 24.66
CA LYS A 41 -5.02 13.89 23.93
C LYS A 41 -4.45 13.90 22.51
N ARG A 42 -4.38 12.70 21.91
CA ARG A 42 -4.02 12.50 20.50
C ARG A 42 -5.27 12.62 19.64
N VAL A 43 -5.13 13.24 18.47
CA VAL A 43 -6.18 13.41 17.46
C VAL A 43 -5.66 12.90 16.12
N ALA A 44 -6.39 11.99 15.53
CA ALA A 44 -6.06 11.35 14.27
C ALA A 44 -6.60 12.16 13.09
N VAL A 45 -5.80 12.33 12.05
CA VAL A 45 -6.17 12.99 10.79
C VAL A 45 -5.57 12.28 9.60
N LYS A 46 -6.19 12.42 8.43
CA LYS A 46 -5.63 11.90 7.18
C LYS A 46 -4.72 12.96 6.55
N THR A 47 -3.53 12.54 6.14
CA THR A 47 -2.52 13.40 5.47
C THR A 47 -3.10 14.08 4.22
N GLY A 48 -2.77 15.36 4.02
CA GLY A 48 -3.15 16.12 2.82
C GLY A 48 -4.65 16.46 2.71
N THR A 49 -5.38 16.47 3.83
CA THR A 49 -6.80 16.83 3.87
C THR A 49 -7.03 18.18 4.55
N ALA A 50 -8.10 18.87 4.17
CA ALA A 50 -8.53 20.09 4.85
C ALA A 50 -8.83 19.85 6.34
N SER A 51 -9.24 18.64 6.70
CA SER A 51 -9.46 18.24 8.10
C SER A 51 -8.14 18.15 8.88
N ALA A 52 -7.03 17.74 8.24
CA ALA A 52 -5.71 17.78 8.85
C ALA A 52 -5.22 19.21 9.07
N ASP A 53 -5.44 20.09 8.11
CA ASP A 53 -5.07 21.52 8.21
C ASP A 53 -5.85 22.17 9.36
N TYR A 54 -7.14 21.91 9.45
CA TYR A 54 -7.98 22.36 10.57
C TYR A 54 -7.45 21.88 11.92
N ALA A 55 -7.17 20.58 12.07
CA ALA A 55 -6.64 20.04 13.31
C ALA A 55 -5.32 20.70 13.70
N ASN A 56 -4.41 20.88 12.73
CA ASN A 56 -3.13 21.54 12.95
C ASN A 56 -3.28 23.01 13.38
N ALA A 57 -4.24 23.74 12.82
CA ALA A 57 -4.55 25.11 13.24
C ALA A 57 -5.12 25.19 14.68
N GLN A 58 -5.88 24.18 15.10
CA GLN A 58 -6.54 24.18 16.42
C GLN A 58 -5.67 23.57 17.54
N LYS A 59 -4.66 22.77 17.24
CA LYS A 59 -3.89 22.00 18.24
C LYS A 59 -3.29 22.85 19.35
N LYS A 60 -2.74 24.01 19.04
CA LYS A 60 -2.15 24.93 20.05
C LYS A 60 -3.24 25.50 20.97
N LYS A 61 -4.38 25.92 20.39
CA LYS A 61 -5.48 26.54 21.13
C LYS A 61 -6.14 25.60 22.12
N TYR A 62 -6.33 24.33 21.74
CA TYR A 62 -7.02 23.32 22.55
C TYR A 62 -6.09 22.34 23.24
N GLY A 63 -4.76 22.42 23.02
CA GLY A 63 -3.75 21.65 23.72
C GLY A 63 -3.76 20.15 23.41
N PHE A 64 -4.04 19.74 22.17
CA PHE A 64 -3.96 18.36 21.71
C PHE A 64 -2.80 18.13 20.74
N SER A 65 -2.36 16.88 20.60
CA SER A 65 -1.39 16.46 19.57
C SER A 65 -2.08 15.88 18.36
N VAL A 66 -1.48 16.04 17.18
CA VAL A 66 -2.00 15.52 15.90
C VAL A 66 -1.15 14.36 15.44
N VAL A 67 -1.80 13.25 15.05
CA VAL A 67 -1.19 12.08 14.43
C VAL A 67 -1.79 11.90 13.04
N THR A 68 -0.93 11.70 12.04
CA THR A 68 -1.33 11.60 10.64
C THR A 68 -1.35 10.15 10.17
N PHE A 69 -2.32 9.83 9.31
CA PHE A 69 -2.51 8.54 8.66
C PHE A 69 -2.63 8.72 7.15
N ASP A 70 -2.14 7.77 6.39
CA ASP A 70 -2.22 7.82 4.91
C ASP A 70 -3.61 7.47 4.39
N ASP A 71 -4.38 6.70 5.17
CA ASP A 71 -5.75 6.32 4.83
C ASP A 71 -6.74 6.53 5.99
N SER A 72 -8.00 6.75 5.63
CA SER A 72 -9.06 7.00 6.60
C SER A 72 -9.41 5.78 7.45
N ASN A 73 -9.21 4.54 6.96
CA ASN A 73 -9.58 3.34 7.72
C ASN A 73 -8.67 3.14 8.92
N ASN A 74 -7.35 3.31 8.73
CA ASN A 74 -6.38 3.24 9.82
C ASN A 74 -6.62 4.38 10.82
N MET A 75 -6.94 5.58 10.33
CA MET A 75 -7.35 6.71 11.18
C MET A 75 -8.58 6.39 12.03
N TYR A 76 -9.62 5.78 11.45
CA TYR A 76 -10.84 5.41 12.21
C TYR A 76 -10.57 4.28 13.19
N GLN A 77 -9.77 3.28 12.81
CA GLN A 77 -9.38 2.19 13.71
C GLN A 77 -8.62 2.71 14.92
N ASP A 78 -7.68 3.65 14.73
CA ASP A 78 -6.91 4.27 15.81
C ASP A 78 -7.81 4.98 16.85
N VAL A 79 -8.91 5.58 16.38
CA VAL A 79 -9.90 6.18 17.29
C VAL A 79 -10.81 5.13 17.94
N MET A 80 -11.25 4.12 17.18
CA MET A 80 -12.12 3.06 17.72
C MET A 80 -11.41 2.18 18.76
N THR A 81 -10.10 2.01 18.64
CA THR A 81 -9.26 1.28 19.61
C THR A 81 -8.83 2.15 20.80
N GLY A 82 -9.10 3.47 20.76
CA GLY A 82 -8.77 4.39 21.84
C GLY A 82 -7.34 4.92 21.85
N ASN A 83 -6.52 4.59 20.84
CA ASN A 83 -5.17 5.14 20.68
C ASN A 83 -5.20 6.65 20.42
N SER A 84 -6.15 7.14 19.62
CA SER A 84 -6.50 8.55 19.50
C SER A 84 -7.88 8.82 20.09
N ALA A 85 -8.07 9.99 20.68
CA ALA A 85 -9.30 10.38 21.34
C ALA A 85 -10.39 10.82 20.34
N ALA A 86 -10.01 11.32 19.17
CA ALA A 86 -10.89 11.81 18.13
C ALA A 86 -10.21 11.77 16.77
N CYS A 87 -11.00 11.86 15.70
CA CYS A 87 -10.53 12.21 14.37
C CYS A 87 -11.35 13.37 13.78
N PHE A 88 -10.75 14.04 12.78
CA PHE A 88 -11.44 15.01 11.95
C PHE A 88 -11.61 14.44 10.54
N GLU A 89 -12.83 14.54 10.01
CA GLU A 89 -13.17 14.02 8.68
C GLU A 89 -14.27 14.88 8.05
N ASP A 90 -14.43 14.74 6.74
CA ASP A 90 -15.53 15.35 6.01
C ASP A 90 -16.88 14.77 6.48
N LYS A 91 -17.84 15.63 6.78
CA LYS A 91 -19.14 15.24 7.34
C LYS A 91 -19.83 14.11 6.57
N PRO A 92 -19.98 14.16 5.22
CA PRO A 92 -20.68 13.09 4.50
C PRO A 92 -19.94 11.74 4.57
N VAL A 93 -18.61 11.75 4.59
CA VAL A 93 -17.79 10.54 4.69
C VAL A 93 -18.01 9.91 6.07
N MET A 94 -17.93 10.72 7.13
CA MET A 94 -18.15 10.26 8.51
C MET A 94 -19.59 9.77 8.73
N GLN A 95 -20.59 10.47 8.21
CA GLN A 95 -21.99 10.05 8.31
C GLN A 95 -22.23 8.71 7.62
N TYR A 96 -21.67 8.53 6.42
CA TYR A 96 -21.75 7.26 5.69
C TYR A 96 -21.08 6.12 6.46
N GLY A 97 -19.88 6.34 7.00
CA GLY A 97 -19.16 5.33 7.80
C GLY A 97 -19.96 4.90 9.05
N ILE A 98 -20.53 5.86 9.79
CA ILE A 98 -21.37 5.58 10.95
C ILE A 98 -22.64 4.83 10.56
N ALA A 99 -23.29 5.22 9.46
CA ALA A 99 -24.46 4.52 8.92
C ALA A 99 -24.12 3.09 8.46
N SER A 100 -22.87 2.85 8.02
CA SER A 100 -22.37 1.54 7.62
C SER A 100 -21.91 0.67 8.82
N GLY A 101 -22.07 1.16 10.06
CA GLY A 101 -21.80 0.39 11.28
C GLY A 101 -20.50 0.73 12.01
N MET A 102 -19.80 1.79 11.61
CA MET A 102 -18.62 2.28 12.33
C MET A 102 -18.97 2.68 13.75
N LYS A 103 -18.19 2.20 14.73
CA LYS A 103 -18.42 2.49 16.17
C LYS A 103 -17.87 3.88 16.56
N LEU A 104 -18.21 4.89 15.79
CA LEU A 104 -17.91 6.28 16.03
C LEU A 104 -19.18 7.09 16.19
N LYS A 105 -19.08 8.29 16.75
CA LYS A 105 -20.14 9.30 16.79
C LYS A 105 -19.56 10.67 16.49
N ILE A 106 -20.32 11.47 15.75
CA ILE A 106 -19.99 12.88 15.51
C ILE A 106 -20.31 13.69 16.77
N VAL A 107 -19.39 14.56 17.15
CA VAL A 107 -19.54 15.47 18.28
C VAL A 107 -19.15 16.90 17.92
N GLY A 108 -19.79 17.86 18.56
CA GLY A 108 -19.59 19.29 18.27
C GLY A 108 -20.29 19.76 17.00
N LYS A 109 -19.95 20.97 16.57
CA LYS A 109 -20.52 21.59 15.35
C LYS A 109 -19.67 21.28 14.14
N THR A 110 -20.30 21.22 12.96
CA THR A 110 -19.58 21.18 11.67
C THR A 110 -18.77 22.47 11.52
N THR A 111 -17.48 22.33 11.27
CA THR A 111 -16.52 23.42 11.10
C THR A 111 -16.01 23.44 9.68
N MET A 112 -15.30 24.51 9.27
CA MET A 112 -14.75 24.68 7.93
C MET A 112 -15.74 24.28 6.82
N LYS A 113 -16.88 24.98 6.79
CA LYS A 113 -17.81 24.81 5.68
C LYS A 113 -17.06 25.05 4.37
N SER A 114 -17.09 24.09 3.46
CA SER A 114 -16.46 24.16 2.15
C SER A 114 -17.40 23.63 1.08
N ASP A 115 -17.31 24.24 -0.09
CA ASP A 115 -17.97 23.76 -1.28
C ASP A 115 -17.17 22.59 -1.88
N TYR A 116 -17.87 21.60 -2.43
CA TYR A 116 -17.28 20.47 -3.10
C TYR A 116 -17.46 20.58 -4.60
N GLY A 117 -16.34 20.46 -5.31
CA GLY A 117 -16.28 20.46 -6.77
C GLY A 117 -15.61 19.19 -7.32
N ILE A 118 -15.80 18.96 -8.59
CA ILE A 118 -15.09 17.95 -9.37
C ILE A 118 -13.80 18.59 -9.88
N ALA A 119 -12.64 18.00 -9.55
CA ALA A 119 -11.35 18.49 -10.01
C ALA A 119 -10.98 17.85 -11.34
N ILE A 120 -10.52 18.65 -12.28
CA ILE A 120 -10.09 18.26 -13.62
C ILE A 120 -8.67 18.76 -13.83
N LYS A 121 -7.82 17.98 -14.47
CA LYS A 121 -6.45 18.39 -14.81
C LYS A 121 -6.52 19.61 -15.74
N ARG A 122 -5.75 20.67 -15.47
CA ARG A 122 -5.81 21.94 -16.24
C ARG A 122 -5.57 21.76 -17.74
N SER A 123 -4.69 20.81 -18.12
CA SER A 123 -4.41 20.51 -19.53
C SER A 123 -5.60 19.93 -20.31
N GLU A 124 -6.63 19.42 -19.61
CA GLU A 124 -7.81 18.77 -20.21
C GLU A 124 -9.11 19.51 -19.89
N SER A 125 -9.01 20.69 -19.28
CA SER A 125 -10.12 21.31 -18.55
C SER A 125 -11.17 22.02 -19.42
N ALA A 126 -10.79 22.64 -20.54
CA ALA A 126 -11.67 23.61 -21.21
C ALA A 126 -13.01 23.02 -21.70
N THR A 127 -12.97 21.86 -22.36
CA THR A 127 -14.18 21.22 -22.90
C THR A 127 -14.86 20.35 -21.84
N LEU A 128 -14.07 19.63 -21.03
CA LEU A 128 -14.61 18.70 -20.03
C LEU A 128 -15.31 19.44 -18.89
N LEU A 129 -14.75 20.56 -18.43
CA LEU A 129 -15.36 21.39 -17.37
C LEU A 129 -16.73 21.93 -17.78
N LYS A 130 -16.86 22.41 -19.04
CA LYS A 130 -18.16 22.86 -19.57
C LYS A 130 -19.19 21.74 -19.58
N LYS A 131 -18.81 20.51 -20.02
CA LYS A 131 -19.69 19.34 -20.03
C LYS A 131 -20.11 18.94 -18.63
N VAL A 132 -19.17 18.92 -17.68
CA VAL A 132 -19.43 18.58 -16.27
C VAL A 132 -20.39 19.58 -15.65
N ASN A 133 -20.16 20.87 -15.81
CA ASN A 133 -21.04 21.91 -15.25
C ASN A 133 -22.43 21.89 -15.90
N ALA A 134 -22.51 21.68 -17.22
CA ALA A 134 -23.79 21.51 -17.91
C ALA A 134 -24.56 20.29 -17.38
N GLY A 135 -23.88 19.13 -17.18
CA GLY A 135 -24.46 17.94 -16.60
C GLY A 135 -24.96 18.15 -15.17
N LEU A 136 -24.17 18.82 -14.31
CA LEU A 136 -24.58 19.18 -12.94
C LEU A 136 -25.81 20.08 -12.93
N LYS A 137 -25.87 21.09 -13.83
CA LYS A 137 -27.02 21.97 -13.98
C LYS A 137 -28.27 21.18 -14.41
N ALA A 138 -28.14 20.29 -15.36
CA ALA A 138 -29.25 19.43 -15.82
C ALA A 138 -29.75 18.49 -14.71
N LEU A 139 -28.85 17.84 -13.96
CA LEU A 139 -29.20 16.98 -12.84
C LEU A 139 -29.92 17.73 -11.71
N LYS A 140 -29.53 18.97 -11.44
CA LYS A 140 -30.24 19.84 -10.46
C LYS A 140 -31.61 20.26 -10.98
N ALA A 141 -31.72 20.63 -12.25
CA ALA A 141 -32.96 21.10 -12.84
C ALA A 141 -34.05 19.99 -12.93
N ASN A 142 -33.67 18.75 -13.22
CA ASN A 142 -34.61 17.62 -13.34
C ASN A 142 -34.88 16.87 -12.01
N GLY A 143 -34.36 17.35 -10.88
CA GLY A 143 -34.55 16.75 -9.55
C GLY A 143 -33.82 15.41 -9.32
N GLN A 144 -33.05 14.92 -10.28
CA GLN A 144 -32.26 13.69 -10.09
C GLN A 144 -31.16 13.89 -9.07
N TYR A 145 -30.56 15.07 -9.02
CA TYR A 145 -29.56 15.42 -8.03
C TYR A 145 -30.10 15.21 -6.60
N ASP A 146 -31.27 15.72 -6.27
CA ASP A 146 -31.88 15.59 -4.95
C ASP A 146 -32.22 14.13 -4.63
N LYS A 147 -32.67 13.34 -5.61
CA LYS A 147 -32.91 11.89 -5.43
C LYS A 147 -31.63 11.17 -5.09
N ILE A 148 -30.53 11.48 -5.75
CA ILE A 148 -29.21 10.87 -5.47
C ILE A 148 -28.73 11.25 -4.08
N VAL A 149 -28.77 12.55 -3.72
CA VAL A 149 -28.35 13.03 -2.40
C VAL A 149 -29.18 12.38 -1.29
N ARG A 150 -30.49 12.33 -1.43
CA ARG A 150 -31.38 11.65 -0.45
C ARG A 150 -31.10 10.14 -0.35
N LYS A 151 -30.79 9.49 -1.45
CA LYS A 151 -30.49 8.05 -1.49
C LYS A 151 -29.22 7.71 -0.71
N TYR A 152 -28.16 8.52 -0.82
CA TYR A 152 -26.85 8.20 -0.28
C TYR A 152 -26.51 8.95 1.01
N LEU A 153 -26.98 10.18 1.21
CA LEU A 153 -26.65 11.02 2.35
C LEU A 153 -27.83 11.25 3.31
N GLY A 154 -29.07 10.99 2.88
CA GLY A 154 -30.29 11.06 3.69
C GLY A 154 -30.51 12.40 4.42
N ASN A 155 -31.68 12.59 5.00
CA ASN A 155 -31.89 13.66 5.99
C ASN A 155 -31.35 13.17 7.34
N GLY A 156 -30.09 13.37 7.57
CA GLY A 156 -29.34 13.40 8.85
C GLY A 156 -29.57 12.36 9.95
N SER A 157 -30.67 11.66 10.04
CA SER A 157 -30.95 10.69 11.10
C SER A 157 -31.96 9.57 10.75
N GLU A 158 -32.84 9.78 9.77
CA GLU A 158 -33.92 8.82 9.51
C GLU A 158 -33.56 7.76 8.43
N ALA A 159 -32.65 8.07 7.50
CA ALA A 159 -32.27 7.12 6.45
C ALA A 159 -31.42 5.93 6.98
N ALA A 160 -30.75 6.12 8.10
CA ALA A 160 -29.99 5.03 8.75
C ALA A 160 -30.91 4.02 9.45
N GLN A 161 -32.10 4.44 9.90
CA GLN A 161 -33.06 3.55 10.56
C GLN A 161 -33.99 2.84 9.56
N LYS A 162 -34.37 3.48 8.44
CA LYS A 162 -35.23 2.84 7.43
C LYS A 162 -34.50 1.85 6.52
N LYS A 163 -33.17 1.91 6.41
CA LYS A 163 -32.38 0.90 5.65
C LYS A 163 -32.20 -0.43 6.40
N LYS A 164 -32.57 -0.49 7.69
CA LYS A 164 -32.64 -1.77 8.44
C LYS A 164 -33.84 -2.66 8.05
N THR A 165 -34.79 -2.15 7.28
CA THR A 165 -36.03 -2.87 6.95
C THR A 165 -36.33 -3.07 5.46
N ALA A 166 -35.47 -2.62 4.56
CA ALA A 166 -35.62 -2.89 3.13
C ALA A 166 -34.44 -3.73 2.61
N GLY A 167 -34.61 -5.05 2.68
CA GLY A 167 -34.03 -6.04 1.79
C GLY A 167 -32.54 -5.91 1.39
N THR A 168 -31.64 -5.78 2.36
CA THR A 168 -30.32 -6.37 2.23
C THR A 168 -30.37 -7.66 3.04
N SER A 169 -30.19 -8.81 2.39
CA SER A 169 -29.85 -10.05 3.07
C SER A 169 -28.84 -9.67 4.16
N GLU A 170 -29.13 -10.04 5.43
CA GLU A 170 -28.17 -9.91 6.51
C GLU A 170 -26.88 -10.56 6.02
N THR A 171 -25.92 -9.73 5.61
CA THR A 171 -24.62 -10.24 5.23
C THR A 171 -24.10 -10.84 6.52
N ASP A 172 -24.02 -12.17 6.55
CA ASP A 172 -23.50 -12.90 7.70
C ASP A 172 -22.12 -12.31 8.06
N ARG A 173 -22.10 -11.52 9.14
CA ARG A 173 -20.88 -10.85 9.64
C ARG A 173 -20.01 -11.79 10.48
N SER A 174 -20.33 -13.09 10.51
CA SER A 174 -19.43 -14.11 11.06
C SER A 174 -18.14 -14.16 10.25
N PHE A 175 -17.10 -14.71 10.84
CA PHE A 175 -15.82 -14.91 10.13
C PHE A 175 -16.02 -15.69 8.82
N MET A 176 -16.80 -16.76 8.86
CA MET A 176 -17.07 -17.61 7.69
C MET A 176 -17.95 -16.92 6.66
N GLY A 177 -18.93 -16.13 7.08
CA GLY A 177 -19.78 -15.33 6.18
C GLY A 177 -18.99 -14.27 5.43
N LEU A 178 -18.10 -13.56 6.12
CA LEU A 178 -17.20 -12.58 5.50
C LEU A 178 -16.17 -13.25 4.59
N LEU A 179 -15.67 -14.42 4.94
CA LEU A 179 -14.76 -15.19 4.08
C LEU A 179 -15.45 -15.61 2.78
N LYS A 180 -16.66 -16.19 2.86
CA LYS A 180 -17.43 -16.61 1.69
C LYS A 180 -17.79 -15.42 0.80
N SER A 181 -18.27 -14.31 1.37
CA SER A 181 -18.70 -13.13 0.60
C SER A 181 -17.55 -12.40 -0.08
N ASN A 182 -16.32 -12.50 0.45
CA ASN A 182 -15.14 -11.85 -0.11
C ASN A 182 -14.14 -12.82 -0.76
N TRP A 183 -14.46 -14.11 -0.84
CA TRP A 183 -13.56 -15.14 -1.32
C TRP A 183 -12.95 -14.81 -2.69
N GLY A 184 -13.79 -14.45 -3.68
CA GLY A 184 -13.32 -14.10 -5.01
C GLY A 184 -12.37 -12.91 -5.02
N THR A 185 -12.65 -11.90 -4.20
CA THR A 185 -11.82 -10.69 -4.08
C THR A 185 -10.48 -11.02 -3.41
N LEU A 186 -10.48 -11.83 -2.35
CA LEU A 186 -9.27 -12.28 -1.66
C LEU A 186 -8.39 -13.15 -2.58
N MET A 187 -8.99 -14.07 -3.33
CA MET A 187 -8.26 -14.90 -4.29
C MET A 187 -7.68 -14.11 -5.46
N SER A 188 -8.39 -13.10 -5.93
CA SER A 188 -7.86 -12.18 -6.94
C SER A 188 -6.66 -11.38 -6.41
N GLY A 189 -6.75 -10.88 -5.18
CA GLY A 189 -5.62 -10.23 -4.50
C GLY A 189 -4.43 -11.16 -4.30
N LEU A 190 -4.68 -12.40 -3.90
CA LEU A 190 -3.65 -13.44 -3.78
C LEU A 190 -3.00 -13.75 -5.12
N GLN A 191 -3.78 -13.92 -6.18
CA GLN A 191 -3.25 -14.14 -7.53
C GLN A 191 -2.33 -12.99 -7.96
N GLN A 192 -2.69 -11.75 -7.68
CA GLN A 192 -1.86 -10.59 -7.96
C GLN A 192 -0.55 -10.61 -7.15
N THR A 193 -0.62 -10.97 -5.87
CA THR A 193 0.56 -11.19 -5.00
C THR A 193 1.51 -12.23 -5.61
N LEU A 194 0.97 -13.36 -6.05
CA LEU A 194 1.77 -14.44 -6.66
C LEU A 194 2.42 -14.01 -7.98
N TRP A 195 1.69 -13.29 -8.85
CA TRP A 195 2.25 -12.76 -10.10
C TRP A 195 3.38 -11.75 -9.83
N LEU A 196 3.19 -10.82 -8.89
CA LEU A 196 4.24 -9.87 -8.49
C LEU A 196 5.47 -10.61 -7.97
N THR A 197 5.26 -11.64 -7.15
CA THR A 197 6.35 -12.45 -6.59
C THR A 197 7.12 -13.18 -7.69
N ILE A 198 6.42 -13.91 -8.56
CA ILE A 198 7.06 -14.73 -9.62
C ILE A 198 7.83 -13.84 -10.59
N LEU A 199 7.20 -12.79 -11.11
CA LEU A 199 7.85 -11.88 -12.06
C LEU A 199 8.98 -11.08 -11.40
N GLY A 200 8.74 -10.59 -10.16
CA GLY A 200 9.73 -9.85 -9.40
C GLY A 200 10.98 -10.69 -9.13
N ILE A 201 10.83 -11.92 -8.63
CA ILE A 201 11.98 -12.79 -8.31
C ILE A 201 12.69 -13.27 -9.59
N LEU A 202 11.96 -13.50 -10.67
CA LEU A 202 12.57 -13.87 -11.95
C LEU A 202 13.50 -12.75 -12.46
N CYS A 203 12.98 -11.53 -12.53
CA CYS A 203 13.77 -10.36 -12.94
C CYS A 203 14.90 -10.07 -11.95
N ALA A 204 14.64 -10.15 -10.66
CA ALA A 204 15.63 -9.96 -9.60
C ALA A 204 16.75 -11.01 -9.67
N THR A 205 16.42 -12.26 -9.98
CA THR A 205 17.42 -13.32 -10.14
C THR A 205 18.32 -13.06 -11.32
N ILE A 206 17.76 -12.66 -12.48
CA ILE A 206 18.56 -12.33 -13.68
C ILE A 206 19.53 -11.17 -13.36
N VAL A 207 19.01 -10.06 -12.86
CA VAL A 207 19.83 -8.88 -12.54
C VAL A 207 20.83 -9.21 -11.43
N GLY A 208 20.39 -9.88 -10.38
CA GLY A 208 21.23 -10.22 -9.24
C GLY A 208 22.36 -11.18 -9.57
N VAL A 209 22.11 -12.20 -10.39
CA VAL A 209 23.16 -13.10 -10.86
C VAL A 209 24.18 -12.36 -11.71
N LEU A 210 23.73 -11.54 -12.66
CA LEU A 210 24.63 -10.72 -13.49
C LEU A 210 25.50 -9.78 -12.64
N VAL A 211 24.90 -9.03 -11.74
CA VAL A 211 25.61 -8.09 -10.85
C VAL A 211 26.53 -8.86 -9.88
N GLY A 212 26.06 -9.97 -9.33
CA GLY A 212 26.85 -10.79 -8.41
C GLY A 212 28.09 -11.39 -9.08
N LEU A 213 27.97 -11.87 -10.33
CA LEU A 213 29.09 -12.35 -11.13
C LEU A 213 30.06 -11.21 -11.47
N LEU A 214 29.57 -10.01 -11.83
CA LEU A 214 30.43 -8.84 -12.00
C LEU A 214 31.23 -8.53 -10.74
N GLY A 215 30.67 -8.78 -9.58
CA GLY A 215 31.32 -8.54 -8.28
C GLY A 215 32.48 -9.49 -7.97
N VAL A 216 32.69 -10.57 -8.73
CA VAL A 216 33.77 -11.53 -8.53
C VAL A 216 34.79 -11.60 -9.69
N VAL A 217 34.50 -10.92 -10.81
CA VAL A 217 35.48 -10.81 -11.94
C VAL A 217 36.74 -10.07 -11.44
N PRO A 218 37.96 -10.47 -11.86
CA PRO A 218 39.20 -9.82 -11.46
C PRO A 218 39.37 -8.45 -12.14
N ASN A 219 38.42 -7.56 -11.97
CA ASN A 219 38.40 -6.18 -12.47
C ASN A 219 37.82 -5.27 -11.38
N LYS A 220 38.64 -4.32 -10.90
CA LYS A 220 38.26 -3.41 -9.81
C LYS A 220 37.05 -2.52 -10.16
N PHE A 221 36.90 -2.10 -11.41
CA PHE A 221 35.75 -1.32 -11.86
C PHE A 221 34.46 -2.13 -11.79
N ALA A 222 34.45 -3.37 -12.30
CA ALA A 222 33.30 -4.26 -12.23
C ALA A 222 32.91 -4.58 -10.79
N GLN A 223 33.89 -4.85 -9.94
CA GLN A 223 33.68 -5.07 -8.49
C GLN A 223 33.11 -3.82 -7.81
N GLY A 224 33.64 -2.64 -8.14
CA GLY A 224 33.18 -1.36 -7.63
C GLY A 224 31.72 -1.10 -8.00
N ALA A 225 31.38 -1.24 -9.29
CA ALA A 225 30.00 -1.07 -9.78
C ALA A 225 29.01 -2.04 -9.11
N ALA A 226 29.38 -3.32 -9.01
CA ALA A 226 28.54 -4.33 -8.35
C ALA A 226 28.35 -4.00 -6.85
N THR A 227 29.43 -3.60 -6.17
CA THR A 227 29.37 -3.25 -4.76
C THR A 227 28.50 -2.00 -4.52
N THR A 228 28.62 -0.99 -5.38
CA THR A 228 27.78 0.24 -5.32
C THR A 228 26.31 -0.09 -5.55
N PHE A 229 25.98 -0.92 -6.54
CA PHE A 229 24.62 -1.38 -6.80
C PHE A 229 24.04 -2.08 -5.55
N ILE A 230 24.77 -3.04 -5.00
CA ILE A 230 24.36 -3.78 -3.80
C ILE A 230 24.16 -2.83 -2.62
N TYR A 231 25.11 -1.90 -2.40
CA TYR A 231 25.03 -0.94 -1.30
C TYR A 231 23.80 -0.02 -1.39
N ILE A 232 23.53 0.54 -2.58
CA ILE A 232 22.42 1.47 -2.78
C ILE A 232 21.09 0.73 -2.58
N PHE A 233 20.83 -0.34 -3.32
CA PHE A 233 19.51 -0.95 -3.36
C PHE A 233 19.17 -1.83 -2.16
N ARG A 234 20.16 -2.30 -1.41
CA ARG A 234 19.94 -2.92 -0.08
C ARG A 234 19.82 -1.89 1.04
N GLY A 235 20.48 -0.74 0.89
CA GLY A 235 20.45 0.32 1.89
C GLY A 235 19.18 1.17 1.87
N LEU A 236 18.48 1.23 0.74
CA LEU A 236 17.23 1.98 0.62
C LEU A 236 16.05 1.18 1.19
N PRO A 237 15.20 1.80 2.04
CA PRO A 237 13.93 1.20 2.42
C PRO A 237 13.08 0.92 1.18
N MET A 238 12.57 -0.31 1.03
CA MET A 238 11.83 -0.73 -0.15
C MET A 238 10.62 0.18 -0.45
N MET A 239 9.90 0.64 0.57
CA MET A 239 8.77 1.56 0.41
C MET A 239 9.19 2.90 -0.22
N VAL A 240 10.35 3.43 0.21
CA VAL A 240 10.91 4.68 -0.35
C VAL A 240 11.31 4.48 -1.81
N LEU A 241 11.95 3.36 -2.13
CA LEU A 241 12.32 2.99 -3.49
C LEU A 241 11.08 2.86 -4.38
N ALA A 242 10.03 2.19 -3.91
CA ALA A 242 8.77 2.03 -4.63
C ALA A 242 8.12 3.37 -4.97
N LEU A 243 8.01 4.27 -4.00
CA LEU A 243 7.44 5.61 -4.19
C LEU A 243 8.32 6.48 -5.11
N PHE A 244 9.65 6.36 -4.99
CA PHE A 244 10.58 7.07 -5.88
C PHE A 244 10.40 6.64 -7.34
N ILE A 245 10.30 5.34 -7.61
CA ILE A 245 10.08 4.82 -8.98
C ILE A 245 8.70 5.21 -9.50
N TYR A 246 7.66 5.12 -8.65
CA TYR A 246 6.28 5.35 -9.08
C TYR A 246 5.90 6.82 -9.22
N SER A 247 6.44 7.69 -8.36
CA SER A 247 6.08 9.12 -8.31
C SER A 247 7.26 10.03 -8.63
N GLY A 248 8.48 9.71 -8.16
CA GLY A 248 9.66 10.53 -8.34
C GLY A 248 10.16 10.51 -9.78
N VAL A 249 10.43 9.33 -10.33
CA VAL A 249 10.92 9.17 -11.70
C VAL A 249 9.95 9.76 -12.74
N PRO A 250 8.64 9.48 -12.71
CA PRO A 250 7.67 10.11 -13.60
C PRO A 250 7.68 11.63 -13.59
N SER A 251 7.94 12.23 -12.44
CA SER A 251 8.03 13.69 -12.33
C SER A 251 9.24 14.28 -13.06
N LEU A 252 10.32 13.49 -13.21
CA LEU A 252 11.53 13.92 -13.93
C LEU A 252 11.43 13.71 -15.44
N ILE A 253 10.91 12.54 -15.86
CA ILE A 253 10.85 12.16 -17.27
C ILE A 253 9.55 12.60 -17.97
N ASN A 254 8.60 13.15 -17.20
CA ASN A 254 7.27 13.57 -17.66
C ASN A 254 6.44 12.43 -18.31
N GLU A 255 6.73 11.18 -17.95
CA GLU A 255 6.08 9.98 -18.44
C GLU A 255 5.46 9.19 -17.29
N LYS A 256 4.33 8.51 -17.53
CA LYS A 256 3.64 7.71 -16.50
C LYS A 256 4.22 6.30 -16.43
N ILE A 257 4.55 5.85 -15.25
CA ILE A 257 4.91 4.45 -15.00
C ILE A 257 3.69 3.75 -14.35
N PRO A 258 3.11 2.71 -14.98
CA PRO A 258 2.03 1.95 -14.35
C PRO A 258 2.48 1.34 -13.03
N ALA A 259 1.59 1.32 -12.01
CA ALA A 259 1.93 0.83 -10.67
C ALA A 259 2.50 -0.60 -10.69
N PHE A 260 1.96 -1.49 -11.53
CA PHE A 260 2.46 -2.85 -11.68
C PHE A 260 3.93 -2.89 -12.16
N VAL A 261 4.25 -2.08 -13.17
CA VAL A 261 5.62 -1.96 -13.70
C VAL A 261 6.55 -1.37 -12.65
N ALA A 262 6.13 -0.32 -11.94
CA ALA A 262 6.89 0.28 -10.85
C ALA A 262 7.15 -0.75 -9.73
N GLY A 263 6.18 -1.58 -9.41
CA GLY A 263 6.31 -2.67 -8.45
C GLY A 263 7.35 -3.71 -8.87
N ILE A 264 7.29 -4.16 -10.14
CA ILE A 264 8.28 -5.11 -10.68
C ILE A 264 9.69 -4.50 -10.69
N ILE A 265 9.86 -3.25 -11.11
CA ILE A 265 11.16 -2.58 -11.07
C ILE A 265 11.68 -2.48 -9.64
N THR A 266 10.82 -2.13 -8.67
CA THR A 266 11.18 -2.05 -7.26
C THR A 266 11.69 -3.38 -6.73
N LEU A 267 10.93 -4.47 -6.95
CA LEU A 267 11.34 -5.82 -6.59
C LEU A 267 12.64 -6.23 -7.29
N THR A 268 12.76 -5.94 -8.58
CA THR A 268 13.97 -6.28 -9.38
C THR A 268 15.22 -5.63 -8.80
N LEU A 269 15.15 -4.36 -8.44
CA LEU A 269 16.32 -3.63 -7.92
C LEU A 269 16.63 -4.03 -6.48
N ASN A 270 15.63 -4.11 -5.61
CA ASN A 270 15.83 -4.45 -4.21
C ASN A 270 16.25 -5.92 -4.03
N GLU A 271 15.42 -6.86 -4.51
CA GLU A 271 15.68 -8.30 -4.39
C GLU A 271 16.86 -8.74 -5.24
N GLY A 272 17.09 -8.06 -6.38
CA GLY A 272 18.28 -8.27 -7.21
C GLY A 272 19.58 -7.91 -6.50
N ALA A 273 19.57 -6.87 -5.67
CA ALA A 273 20.72 -6.51 -4.86
C ALA A 273 21.00 -7.56 -3.75
N TYR A 274 19.95 -8.13 -3.11
CA TYR A 274 20.11 -9.25 -2.19
C TYR A 274 20.65 -10.49 -2.91
N THR A 275 20.08 -10.82 -4.06
CA THR A 275 20.52 -11.94 -4.91
C THR A 275 21.98 -11.76 -5.33
N ALA A 276 22.38 -10.56 -5.75
CA ALA A 276 23.77 -10.26 -6.09
C ALA A 276 24.74 -10.49 -4.93
N ALA A 277 24.33 -10.09 -3.72
CA ALA A 277 25.11 -10.33 -2.52
C ALA A 277 25.23 -11.83 -2.20
N PHE A 278 24.16 -12.62 -2.40
CA PHE A 278 24.21 -14.07 -2.21
C PHE A 278 25.12 -14.76 -3.24
N VAL A 279 25.08 -14.33 -4.51
CA VAL A 279 25.98 -14.85 -5.53
C VAL A 279 27.44 -14.54 -5.21
N LYS A 280 27.74 -13.28 -4.87
CA LYS A 280 29.09 -12.86 -4.49
C LYS A 280 29.57 -13.62 -3.23
N GLY A 281 28.72 -13.72 -2.20
CA GLY A 281 29.03 -14.41 -0.95
C GLY A 281 29.19 -15.93 -1.14
N GLY A 282 28.33 -16.57 -1.91
CA GLY A 282 28.40 -17.99 -2.18
C GLY A 282 29.64 -18.41 -2.98
N ILE A 283 30.07 -17.56 -3.93
CA ILE A 283 31.33 -17.78 -4.64
C ILE A 283 32.52 -17.56 -3.71
N ALA A 284 32.50 -16.52 -2.90
CA ALA A 284 33.57 -16.23 -1.93
C ALA A 284 33.70 -17.28 -0.82
N ALA A 285 32.61 -18.01 -0.53
CA ALA A 285 32.61 -19.08 0.48
C ALA A 285 33.26 -20.40 0.01
N VAL A 286 33.51 -20.55 -1.30
CA VAL A 286 34.28 -21.69 -1.82
C VAL A 286 35.73 -21.55 -1.37
N ASN A 287 36.33 -22.65 -0.90
CA ASN A 287 37.71 -22.66 -0.43
C ASN A 287 38.65 -22.11 -1.52
N PRO A 288 39.45 -21.04 -1.22
CA PRO A 288 40.38 -20.41 -2.18
C PRO A 288 41.34 -21.41 -2.86
N GLY A 289 41.76 -22.45 -2.13
CA GLY A 289 42.61 -23.51 -2.66
C GLY A 289 42.01 -24.25 -3.86
N GLN A 290 40.70 -24.26 -4.03
CA GLN A 290 40.05 -24.82 -5.21
C GLN A 290 40.38 -24.02 -6.50
N MET A 291 40.41 -22.71 -6.38
CA MET A 291 40.80 -21.83 -7.48
C MET A 291 42.32 -21.96 -7.76
N GLU A 292 43.14 -22.00 -6.73
CA GLU A 292 44.59 -22.16 -6.84
C GLU A 292 44.97 -23.50 -7.51
N ALA A 293 44.39 -24.60 -7.05
CA ALA A 293 44.60 -25.92 -7.61
C ALA A 293 44.18 -25.98 -9.10
N ALA A 294 43.00 -25.44 -9.42
CA ALA A 294 42.54 -25.37 -10.80
C ALA A 294 43.47 -24.54 -11.70
N ARG A 295 44.00 -23.44 -11.17
CA ARG A 295 44.98 -22.59 -11.89
C ARG A 295 46.33 -23.28 -12.07
N SER A 296 46.81 -24.02 -11.06
CA SER A 296 48.05 -24.78 -11.09
C SER A 296 47.99 -25.92 -12.15
N LEU A 297 46.80 -26.47 -12.38
CA LEU A 297 46.55 -27.42 -13.49
C LEU A 297 46.42 -26.76 -14.89
N GLY A 298 46.74 -25.46 -15.00
CA GLY A 298 46.73 -24.72 -16.26
C GLY A 298 45.36 -24.20 -16.72
N LEU A 299 44.31 -24.30 -15.91
CA LEU A 299 43.02 -23.76 -16.28
C LEU A 299 43.04 -22.22 -16.25
N PRO A 300 42.64 -21.50 -17.30
CA PRO A 300 42.45 -20.07 -17.27
C PRO A 300 41.31 -19.74 -16.28
N TRP A 301 41.36 -18.53 -15.66
CA TRP A 301 40.42 -18.10 -14.60
C TRP A 301 38.96 -18.40 -14.93
N GLY A 302 38.49 -18.05 -16.13
CA GLY A 302 37.10 -18.26 -16.53
C GLY A 302 36.71 -19.74 -16.61
N LYS A 303 37.60 -20.62 -17.04
CA LYS A 303 37.36 -22.08 -17.06
C LYS A 303 37.36 -22.63 -15.62
N ALA A 304 38.28 -22.21 -14.76
CA ALA A 304 38.35 -22.59 -13.36
C ALA A 304 37.07 -22.10 -12.61
N MET A 305 36.64 -20.85 -12.83
CA MET A 305 35.41 -20.30 -12.28
C MET A 305 34.20 -21.17 -12.70
N ARG A 306 34.01 -21.42 -13.99
CA ARG A 306 32.84 -22.13 -14.52
C ARG A 306 32.79 -23.61 -14.14
N ARG A 307 33.96 -24.29 -14.13
CA ARG A 307 33.99 -25.74 -13.95
C ARG A 307 34.22 -26.20 -12.51
N VAL A 308 34.84 -25.36 -11.66
CA VAL A 308 35.24 -25.73 -10.30
C VAL A 308 34.49 -24.90 -9.26
N ILE A 309 34.54 -23.57 -9.38
CA ILE A 309 34.04 -22.67 -8.32
C ILE A 309 32.52 -22.51 -8.40
N LEU A 310 31.95 -22.17 -9.56
CA LEU A 310 30.51 -21.96 -9.70
C LEU A 310 29.65 -23.15 -9.28
N PRO A 311 29.97 -24.42 -9.65
CA PRO A 311 29.15 -25.54 -9.20
C PRO A 311 29.11 -25.70 -7.67
N GLN A 312 30.23 -25.45 -6.99
CA GLN A 312 30.32 -25.47 -5.54
C GLN A 312 29.59 -24.26 -4.93
N GLY A 313 29.82 -23.06 -5.47
CA GLY A 313 29.17 -21.83 -5.02
C GLY A 313 27.65 -21.88 -5.17
N ILE A 314 27.13 -22.48 -6.27
CA ILE A 314 25.69 -22.66 -6.46
C ILE A 314 25.09 -23.51 -5.34
N LYS A 315 25.71 -24.64 -4.96
CA LYS A 315 25.23 -25.47 -3.86
C LYS A 315 25.14 -24.67 -2.55
N ILE A 316 26.12 -23.80 -2.26
CA ILE A 316 26.16 -22.96 -1.07
C ILE A 316 25.03 -21.91 -1.09
N MET A 317 24.72 -21.32 -2.25
CA MET A 317 23.78 -20.20 -2.33
C MET A 317 22.31 -20.65 -2.52
N VAL A 318 22.01 -21.87 -2.94
CA VAL A 318 20.65 -22.38 -3.16
C VAL A 318 19.72 -22.13 -1.98
N PRO A 319 20.10 -22.42 -0.70
CA PRO A 319 19.22 -22.14 0.45
C PRO A 319 18.82 -20.67 0.56
N SER A 320 19.77 -19.76 0.26
CA SER A 320 19.52 -18.31 0.28
C SER A 320 18.53 -17.86 -0.80
N PHE A 321 18.65 -18.42 -2.01
CA PHE A 321 17.70 -18.15 -3.11
C PHE A 321 16.29 -18.60 -2.80
N ILE A 322 16.14 -19.80 -2.20
CA ILE A 322 14.82 -20.31 -1.84
C ILE A 322 14.20 -19.47 -0.72
N ASN A 323 14.99 -19.06 0.27
CA ASN A 323 14.51 -18.19 1.34
C ASN A 323 14.12 -16.81 0.79
N GLN A 324 14.86 -16.29 -0.22
CA GLN A 324 14.57 -15.02 -0.86
C GLN A 324 13.19 -15.01 -1.55
N PHE A 325 12.78 -16.14 -2.13
CA PHE A 325 11.43 -16.26 -2.71
C PHE A 325 10.33 -16.02 -1.66
N ILE A 326 10.51 -16.57 -0.45
CA ILE A 326 9.56 -16.39 0.65
C ILE A 326 9.56 -14.93 1.14
N ILE A 327 10.74 -14.29 1.21
CA ILE A 327 10.87 -12.89 1.58
C ILE A 327 10.18 -12.00 0.55
N THR A 328 10.46 -12.17 -0.74
CA THR A 328 9.86 -11.41 -1.84
C THR A 328 8.32 -11.49 -1.81
N LEU A 329 7.75 -12.67 -1.52
CA LEU A 329 6.30 -12.82 -1.40
C LEU A 329 5.72 -11.93 -0.30
N LYS A 330 6.36 -11.84 0.85
CA LYS A 330 5.94 -10.95 1.95
C LYS A 330 6.09 -9.47 1.57
N ASP A 331 7.19 -9.15 0.90
CA ASP A 331 7.56 -7.79 0.54
C ASP A 331 6.65 -7.19 -0.53
N THR A 332 5.94 -8.02 -1.33
CA THR A 332 4.87 -7.53 -2.21
C THR A 332 3.79 -6.76 -1.45
N SER A 333 3.55 -7.06 -0.16
CA SER A 333 2.59 -6.34 0.67
C SER A 333 2.92 -4.84 0.83
N ILE A 334 4.20 -4.48 0.78
CA ILE A 334 4.67 -3.09 0.83
C ILE A 334 4.19 -2.31 -0.40
N LEU A 335 4.06 -2.99 -1.55
CA LEU A 335 3.61 -2.39 -2.81
C LEU A 335 2.14 -1.96 -2.80
N SER A 336 1.38 -2.32 -1.75
CA SER A 336 0.04 -1.78 -1.50
C SER A 336 0.03 -0.24 -1.47
N VAL A 337 1.15 0.39 -1.09
CA VAL A 337 1.30 1.85 -1.08
C VAL A 337 1.16 2.47 -2.48
N LEU A 338 1.47 1.71 -3.53
CA LEU A 338 1.30 2.11 -4.93
C LEU A 338 -0.13 1.94 -5.44
N GLY A 339 -1.04 1.44 -4.61
CA GLY A 339 -2.42 1.12 -4.99
C GLY A 339 -2.56 -0.20 -5.77
N LEU A 340 -1.54 -1.04 -5.78
CA LEU A 340 -1.62 -2.38 -6.38
C LEU A 340 -2.62 -3.24 -5.61
N LEU A 341 -3.55 -3.87 -6.33
CA LEU A 341 -4.62 -4.69 -5.77
C LEU A 341 -4.11 -6.10 -5.37
N GLU A 342 -2.97 -6.13 -4.69
CA GLU A 342 -2.45 -7.36 -4.08
C GLU A 342 -3.25 -7.68 -2.78
N LEU A 343 -2.91 -8.77 -2.12
CA LEU A 343 -3.72 -9.30 -1.01
C LEU A 343 -3.91 -8.30 0.14
N THR A 344 -2.89 -7.50 0.49
CA THR A 344 -2.97 -6.51 1.58
C THR A 344 -3.86 -5.33 1.20
N GLN A 345 -3.70 -4.79 0.00
CA GLN A 345 -4.56 -3.70 -0.52
C GLN A 345 -6.01 -4.16 -0.67
N THR A 346 -6.21 -5.39 -1.10
CA THR A 346 -7.53 -6.02 -1.16
C THR A 346 -8.19 -6.04 0.22
N GLY A 347 -7.44 -6.38 1.25
CA GLY A 347 -7.92 -6.31 2.63
C GLY A 347 -8.33 -4.91 3.06
N LYS A 348 -7.53 -3.90 2.76
CA LYS A 348 -7.87 -2.49 3.04
C LYS A 348 -9.19 -2.10 2.38
N ILE A 349 -9.42 -2.51 1.13
CA ILE A 349 -10.66 -2.23 0.39
C ILE A 349 -11.87 -2.93 1.01
N ILE A 350 -11.72 -4.19 1.43
CA ILE A 350 -12.81 -4.94 2.10
C ILE A 350 -13.14 -4.28 3.44
N ILE A 351 -12.14 -3.92 4.24
CA ILE A 351 -12.33 -3.23 5.53
C ILE A 351 -13.03 -1.89 5.33
N ALA A 352 -12.67 -1.14 4.28
CA ALA A 352 -13.34 0.11 3.94
C ALA A 352 -14.85 -0.04 3.71
N ARG A 353 -15.30 -1.22 3.28
CA ARG A 353 -16.72 -1.50 2.99
C ARG A 353 -17.49 -2.03 4.20
N ASN A 354 -16.85 -2.88 5.02
CA ASN A 354 -17.54 -3.61 6.10
C ASN A 354 -17.13 -3.20 7.52
N MET A 355 -16.03 -2.46 7.68
CA MET A 355 -15.46 -2.01 8.96
C MET A 355 -15.10 -3.15 9.94
N GLU A 356 -14.87 -4.36 9.41
CA GLU A 356 -14.53 -5.57 10.19
C GLU A 356 -13.01 -5.82 10.17
N GLY A 357 -12.23 -4.82 10.63
CA GLY A 357 -10.77 -4.83 10.52
C GLY A 357 -10.13 -6.09 11.11
N PHE A 358 -10.46 -6.45 12.35
CA PHE A 358 -9.87 -7.63 13.00
C PHE A 358 -10.09 -8.92 12.21
N LYS A 359 -11.33 -9.17 11.76
CA LYS A 359 -11.67 -10.39 11.03
C LYS A 359 -10.95 -10.47 9.68
N ILE A 360 -10.93 -9.37 8.93
CA ILE A 360 -10.30 -9.33 7.60
C ILE A 360 -8.78 -9.43 7.71
N TRP A 361 -8.14 -8.70 8.64
CA TRP A 361 -6.69 -8.85 8.85
C TRP A 361 -6.31 -10.25 9.31
N SER A 362 -7.13 -10.88 10.16
CA SER A 362 -6.91 -12.28 10.55
C SER A 362 -7.01 -13.24 9.36
N MET A 363 -7.98 -13.04 8.45
CA MET A 363 -8.09 -13.83 7.21
C MET A 363 -6.85 -13.68 6.33
N ILE A 364 -6.40 -12.46 6.11
CA ILE A 364 -5.22 -12.17 5.31
C ILE A 364 -3.97 -12.78 5.93
N ALA A 365 -3.79 -12.63 7.24
CA ALA A 365 -2.68 -13.23 7.97
C ALA A 365 -2.68 -14.77 7.84
N LEU A 366 -3.85 -15.40 7.94
CA LEU A 366 -3.99 -16.85 7.75
C LEU A 366 -3.65 -17.29 6.32
N ILE A 367 -4.10 -16.53 5.30
CA ILE A 367 -3.78 -16.83 3.89
C ILE A 367 -2.27 -16.73 3.67
N TYR A 368 -1.60 -15.65 4.13
CA TYR A 368 -0.16 -15.53 4.05
C TYR A 368 0.55 -16.66 4.79
N LEU A 369 0.11 -17.00 6.03
CA LEU A 369 0.70 -18.05 6.83
C LEU A 369 0.63 -19.41 6.15
N ILE A 370 -0.52 -19.76 5.56
CA ILE A 370 -0.70 -21.01 4.81
C ILE A 370 0.28 -21.07 3.64
N ILE A 371 0.35 -20.02 2.82
CA ILE A 371 1.21 -20.00 1.63
C ILE A 371 2.68 -20.05 2.02
N ILE A 372 3.09 -19.25 3.01
CA ILE A 372 4.46 -19.24 3.51
C ILE A 372 4.85 -20.58 4.08
N THR A 373 3.94 -21.27 4.81
CA THR A 373 4.18 -22.60 5.35
C THR A 373 4.37 -23.63 4.24
N LEU A 374 3.51 -23.60 3.21
CA LEU A 374 3.64 -24.48 2.04
C LEU A 374 4.95 -24.25 1.30
N LEU A 375 5.32 -22.99 1.08
CA LEU A 375 6.60 -22.63 0.44
C LEU A 375 7.79 -23.04 1.30
N THR A 376 7.72 -22.87 2.61
CA THR A 376 8.78 -23.29 3.55
C THR A 376 8.95 -24.80 3.54
N TRP A 377 7.84 -25.56 3.51
CA TRP A 377 7.89 -27.03 3.40
C TRP A 377 8.53 -27.46 2.08
N LEU A 378 8.12 -26.84 0.95
CA LEU A 378 8.72 -27.08 -0.35
C LEU A 378 10.22 -26.72 -0.36
N SER A 379 10.57 -25.60 0.25
CA SER A 379 11.96 -25.15 0.44
C SER A 379 12.81 -26.22 1.13
N ASN A 380 12.34 -26.71 2.29
CA ASN A 380 13.04 -27.72 3.06
C ASN A 380 13.20 -29.03 2.28
N TRP A 381 12.20 -29.42 1.50
CA TRP A 381 12.27 -30.59 0.65
C TRP A 381 13.33 -30.46 -0.44
N VAL A 382 13.37 -29.30 -1.14
CA VAL A 382 14.39 -29.02 -2.17
C VAL A 382 15.79 -28.98 -1.57
N GLN A 383 15.98 -28.32 -0.42
CA GLN A 383 17.28 -28.24 0.27
C GLN A 383 17.80 -29.62 0.67
N LYS A 384 16.94 -30.51 1.18
CA LYS A 384 17.34 -31.89 1.50
C LYS A 384 17.85 -32.64 0.29
N ARG A 385 17.22 -32.46 -0.89
CA ARG A 385 17.69 -33.10 -2.15
C ARG A 385 19.00 -32.52 -2.65
N VAL A 386 19.17 -31.20 -2.60
CA VAL A 386 20.41 -30.53 -3.05
C VAL A 386 21.59 -30.92 -2.15
N ASN A 387 21.38 -31.07 -0.85
CA ASN A 387 22.44 -31.47 0.07
C ASN A 387 22.78 -32.98 0.00
N ALA A 388 21.88 -33.82 -0.54
CA ALA A 388 22.08 -35.22 -0.72
C ALA A 388 22.77 -35.61 -2.05
N ALA A 389 22.81 -34.66 -3.02
CA ALA A 389 23.47 -34.79 -4.30
C ALA A 389 24.84 -34.06 -4.30
#